data_e3aa29d2948e0701c430e3f5636f0d61
#
_entry.id   e3aa29d2948e0701c430e3f5636f0d61
#
_cell.length_a   1.000
_cell.length_b   1.000
_cell.length_c   1.000
_cell.angle_alpha   90.00
_cell.angle_beta   90.00
_cell.angle_gamma   90.00
#
_symmetry.space_group_name_H-M   'P 1'
#
loop_
_entity.id
_entity.type
_entity.pdbx_description
1 polymer ?
#
loop_
_entity_poly.entity_id
_entity_poly.type
_entity_poly.pdbx_seq_one_letter_code
_entity_poly.pdbx_strand_id
1 'polypeptide(L)'
;MQLHDDKQTNRADNIQGAEIRLPSEDLTADLAFFMKTLGFRMDKIYPADYPTVSVLSGHGLTIRLEQDASEPPGTLRILCRDPAALAGGETELTAPNGTRVEIVQSDPPLEIPPTQHAFLVRRLKDNTPWVIGRAGMHYRDLVPGRLGGSIIASHIRIPDAGPVPDVVHYHTVGFQLIFCYRGEVKLVYEDQGPPFMLKAGDCVIQPPEIRHRVLESSENLQVSEIGVPADHVTTIDHEVELPTQVLNPDRVFGGQMFCRHQLKDAEWEPWRLAGFEARETGIGKATDGVASVQVARMTTGANGGSAGGGADGTSGGVASGGPDGRSFDGGEQVTSHTGDILFTFVMEGEVTLNGENQVSHRLEAGDAYVIPPHTKTSLTDRSADLELLEVALPARFETIVH
;
A
#
# COMPACT_ATOMS: atom_id res chain seq x y z
N MET A 1 15.13 43.83 40.81
CA MET A 1 14.90 42.37 40.65
C MET A 1 13.96 42.21 39.48
N GLN A 2 14.53 42.27 38.27
CA GLN A 2 13.78 42.00 37.02
C GLN A 2 14.02 40.54 36.68
N LEU A 3 12.97 39.76 36.84
CA LEU A 3 12.95 38.33 36.56
C LEU A 3 12.64 38.11 35.09
N HIS A 4 13.53 37.45 34.45
CA HIS A 4 13.47 36.66 33.24
C HIS A 4 12.07 36.20 32.81
N ASP A 5 11.40 36.96 31.95
CA ASP A 5 10.13 36.58 31.34
C ASP A 5 10.25 36.13 29.87
N ASP A 6 11.43 36.34 29.25
CA ASP A 6 11.62 36.14 27.81
C ASP A 6 11.85 34.68 27.38
N LYS A 7 12.07 33.73 28.32
CA LYS A 7 12.24 32.32 27.96
C LYS A 7 10.97 31.45 28.10
N GLN A 8 9.96 31.97 28.77
CA GLN A 8 8.73 31.21 29.03
C GLN A 8 7.72 31.34 27.89
N THR A 9 7.65 32.47 27.22
CA THR A 9 6.80 32.72 26.05
C THR A 9 7.17 31.86 24.87
N ASN A 10 8.46 31.61 24.62
CA ASN A 10 8.93 30.83 23.48
C ASN A 10 8.64 29.29 23.60
N ARG A 11 8.39 28.80 24.80
CA ARG A 11 8.06 27.35 25.00
C ARG A 11 6.60 27.05 24.74
N ALA A 12 5.69 27.90 25.18
CA ALA A 12 4.26 27.72 24.95
C ALA A 12 3.88 27.82 23.47
N ASP A 13 4.55 28.71 22.72
CA ASP A 13 4.29 28.87 21.28
C ASP A 13 4.72 27.67 20.43
N ASN A 14 5.55 26.78 20.98
CA ASN A 14 5.99 25.55 20.30
C ASN A 14 4.99 24.39 20.46
N ILE A 15 4.10 24.44 21.45
CA ILE A 15 3.09 23.38 21.68
C ILE A 15 1.97 23.55 20.67
N GLN A 16 1.71 22.48 19.89
CA GLN A 16 0.63 22.44 18.89
C GLN A 16 -0.64 21.79 19.42
N GLY A 17 -0.52 20.92 20.41
CA GLY A 17 -1.65 20.20 20.98
C GLY A 17 -1.24 19.19 22.03
N ALA A 18 -2.22 18.53 22.60
CA ALA A 18 -2.03 17.44 23.56
C ALA A 18 -3.02 16.32 23.27
N GLU A 19 -2.55 15.08 23.40
CA GLU A 19 -3.38 13.87 23.28
C GLU A 19 -3.36 13.10 24.60
N ILE A 20 -4.52 12.59 25.00
CA ILE A 20 -4.62 11.59 26.08
C ILE A 20 -4.56 10.22 25.42
N ARG A 21 -3.53 9.45 25.72
CA ARG A 21 -3.40 8.08 25.26
C ARG A 21 -4.14 7.13 26.21
N LEU A 22 -5.05 6.36 25.65
CA LEU A 22 -5.85 5.37 26.36
C LEU A 22 -5.67 3.99 25.71
N PRO A 23 -5.53 2.92 26.49
CA PRO A 23 -5.54 1.57 25.97
C PRO A 23 -6.91 1.23 25.39
N SER A 24 -6.94 0.32 24.41
CA SER A 24 -8.16 -0.20 23.80
C SER A 24 -7.99 -1.70 23.57
N GLU A 25 -8.84 -2.54 24.15
CA GLU A 25 -8.86 -3.98 23.88
C GLU A 25 -9.70 -4.29 22.62
N ASP A 26 -10.75 -3.49 22.37
CA ASP A 26 -11.62 -3.56 21.18
C ASP A 26 -11.82 -2.17 20.61
N LEU A 27 -10.98 -1.81 19.63
CA LEU A 27 -11.02 -0.49 19.02
C LEU A 27 -12.38 -0.18 18.36
N THR A 28 -13.07 -1.19 17.83
CA THR A 28 -14.39 -1.01 17.20
C THR A 28 -15.45 -0.62 18.22
N ALA A 29 -15.47 -1.31 19.34
CA ALA A 29 -16.40 -1.02 20.44
C ALA A 29 -16.10 0.35 21.05
N ASP A 30 -14.83 0.67 21.29
CA ASP A 30 -14.40 1.96 21.84
C ASP A 30 -14.75 3.12 20.92
N LEU A 31 -14.47 2.98 19.61
CA LEU A 31 -14.86 3.97 18.62
C LEU A 31 -16.38 4.20 18.59
N ALA A 32 -17.17 3.12 18.64
CA ALA A 32 -18.62 3.24 18.68
C ALA A 32 -19.08 4.01 19.93
N PHE A 33 -18.49 3.75 21.08
CA PHE A 33 -18.80 4.44 22.33
C PHE A 33 -18.40 5.92 22.27
N PHE A 34 -17.13 6.23 21.99
CA PHE A 34 -16.64 7.61 21.97
C PHE A 34 -17.36 8.47 20.92
N MET A 35 -17.62 7.92 19.72
CA MET A 35 -18.25 8.68 18.65
C MET A 35 -19.77 8.78 18.81
N LYS A 36 -20.47 7.66 19.07
CA LYS A 36 -21.93 7.64 19.09
C LYS A 36 -22.53 8.07 20.42
N THR A 37 -21.86 7.71 21.54
CA THR A 37 -22.37 7.99 22.89
C THR A 37 -21.84 9.34 23.39
N LEU A 38 -20.54 9.62 23.20
CA LEU A 38 -19.90 10.81 23.73
C LEU A 38 -19.73 11.94 22.72
N GLY A 39 -20.03 11.70 21.43
CA GLY A 39 -20.01 12.75 20.40
C GLY A 39 -18.62 13.19 19.96
N PHE A 40 -17.57 12.38 20.21
CA PHE A 40 -16.27 12.63 19.61
C PHE A 40 -16.32 12.39 18.11
N ARG A 41 -15.43 13.03 17.35
CA ARG A 41 -15.22 12.74 15.95
C ARG A 41 -13.86 12.05 15.77
N MET A 42 -13.77 11.19 14.80
CA MET A 42 -12.53 10.54 14.41
C MET A 42 -11.75 11.48 13.49
N ASP A 43 -10.50 11.77 13.85
CA ASP A 43 -9.60 12.61 13.06
C ASP A 43 -8.56 11.77 12.30
N LYS A 44 -8.10 10.66 12.90
CA LYS A 44 -7.11 9.76 12.29
C LYS A 44 -7.43 8.32 12.64
N ILE A 45 -7.12 7.42 11.71
CA ILE A 45 -7.21 5.96 11.92
C ILE A 45 -6.13 5.27 11.10
N TYR A 46 -5.42 4.31 11.69
CA TYR A 46 -4.37 3.57 11.01
C TYR A 46 -3.99 2.26 11.72
N PRO A 47 -3.35 1.29 11.01
CA PRO A 47 -3.32 1.18 9.55
C PRO A 47 -4.73 1.05 8.96
N ALA A 48 -4.89 1.31 7.65
CA ALA A 48 -6.22 1.32 7.02
C ALA A 48 -6.85 -0.07 6.90
N ASP A 49 -6.05 -1.10 6.73
CA ASP A 49 -6.47 -2.48 6.52
C ASP A 49 -6.82 -3.23 7.82
N TYR A 50 -6.17 -2.88 8.91
CA TYR A 50 -6.45 -3.43 10.24
C TYR A 50 -6.18 -2.35 11.31
N PRO A 51 -7.14 -1.48 11.57
CA PRO A 51 -6.94 -0.35 12.48
C PRO A 51 -6.59 -0.79 13.89
N THR A 52 -5.44 -0.34 14.37
CA THR A 52 -4.97 -0.55 15.75
C THR A 52 -4.88 0.75 16.55
N VAL A 53 -4.88 1.90 15.85
CA VAL A 53 -4.84 3.22 16.45
C VAL A 53 -5.92 4.11 15.85
N SER A 54 -6.60 4.87 16.70
CA SER A 54 -7.49 5.94 16.29
C SER A 54 -7.31 7.18 17.15
N VAL A 55 -7.33 8.37 16.51
CA VAL A 55 -7.30 9.65 17.20
C VAL A 55 -8.67 10.30 17.05
N LEU A 56 -9.21 10.70 18.17
CA LEU A 56 -10.52 11.32 18.29
C LEU A 56 -10.37 12.72 18.88
N SER A 57 -11.13 13.70 18.39
CA SER A 57 -11.25 15.01 19.02
C SER A 57 -12.68 15.28 19.46
N GLY A 58 -12.82 16.00 20.56
CA GLY A 58 -14.11 16.40 21.11
C GLY A 58 -13.95 17.01 22.49
N HIS A 59 -14.87 17.89 22.85
CA HIS A 59 -14.93 18.50 24.20
C HIS A 59 -13.62 19.16 24.69
N GLY A 60 -12.85 19.71 23.76
CA GLY A 60 -11.54 20.32 24.08
C GLY A 60 -10.42 19.31 24.33
N LEU A 61 -10.64 18.03 24.09
CA LEU A 61 -9.66 16.96 24.24
C LEU A 61 -9.37 16.32 22.89
N THR A 62 -8.16 15.82 22.76
CA THR A 62 -7.78 14.85 21.74
C THR A 62 -7.41 13.55 22.43
N ILE A 63 -8.05 12.46 22.02
CA ILE A 63 -7.86 11.11 22.59
C ILE A 63 -7.25 10.23 21.53
N ARG A 64 -6.19 9.51 21.89
CA ARG A 64 -5.59 8.46 21.10
C ARG A 64 -5.94 7.10 21.71
N LEU A 65 -6.77 6.33 21.03
CA LEU A 65 -7.06 4.93 21.35
C LEU A 65 -6.04 4.04 20.67
N GLU A 66 -5.43 3.10 21.42
CA GLU A 66 -4.36 2.25 20.92
C GLU A 66 -4.49 0.84 21.47
N GLN A 67 -4.63 -0.17 20.60
CA GLN A 67 -4.94 -1.56 20.99
C GLN A 67 -3.86 -2.20 21.86
N ASP A 68 -2.60 -1.95 21.52
CA ASP A 68 -1.47 -2.59 22.22
C ASP A 68 -0.90 -1.71 23.35
N ALA A 69 -1.60 -0.66 23.74
CA ALA A 69 -1.16 0.17 24.87
C ALA A 69 -1.30 -0.62 26.17
N SER A 70 -0.17 -0.90 26.80
CA SER A 70 -0.08 -1.66 28.05
C SER A 70 0.01 -0.79 29.29
N GLU A 71 0.20 0.52 29.10
CA GLU A 71 0.33 1.47 30.21
C GLU A 71 -1.03 1.79 30.84
N PRO A 72 -1.03 2.09 32.15
CA PRO A 72 -2.26 2.56 32.79
C PRO A 72 -2.77 3.87 32.15
N PRO A 73 -4.07 4.15 32.19
CA PRO A 73 -4.62 5.42 31.76
C PRO A 73 -3.98 6.58 32.52
N GLY A 74 -3.75 7.70 31.82
CA GLY A 74 -3.17 8.90 32.44
C GLY A 74 -1.83 9.33 31.85
N THR A 75 -1.41 8.75 30.73
CA THR A 75 -0.30 9.28 29.95
C THR A 75 -0.80 10.42 29.05
N LEU A 76 -0.18 11.60 29.16
CA LEU A 76 -0.44 12.76 28.32
C LEU A 76 0.62 12.84 27.22
N ARG A 77 0.19 12.90 25.98
CA ARG A 77 1.06 13.08 24.82
C ARG A 77 0.99 14.51 24.33
N ILE A 78 2.11 15.22 24.44
CA ILE A 78 2.24 16.63 24.01
C ILE A 78 2.79 16.64 22.57
N LEU A 79 2.00 17.21 21.66
CA LEU A 79 2.39 17.38 20.27
C LEU A 79 3.03 18.77 20.09
N CYS A 80 4.30 18.82 19.68
CA CYS A 80 4.98 20.06 19.44
C CYS A 80 5.81 20.03 18.15
N ARG A 81 6.12 21.20 17.60
CA ARG A 81 6.93 21.31 16.38
C ARG A 81 8.37 20.86 16.60
N ASP A 82 8.93 21.19 17.75
CA ASP A 82 10.31 20.89 18.10
C ASP A 82 10.37 20.31 19.53
N PRO A 83 10.33 18.97 19.65
CA PRO A 83 10.47 18.31 20.94
C PRO A 83 11.75 18.68 21.70
N ALA A 84 12.86 18.88 20.99
CA ALA A 84 14.14 19.21 21.61
C ALA A 84 14.16 20.60 22.27
N ALA A 85 13.35 21.52 21.77
CA ALA A 85 13.21 22.85 22.37
C ALA A 85 12.33 22.88 23.64
N LEU A 86 11.56 21.80 23.88
CA LEU A 86 10.71 21.66 25.04
C LEU A 86 11.41 20.81 26.11
N ALA A 87 11.22 21.13 27.39
CA ALA A 87 11.73 20.36 28.54
C ALA A 87 13.22 19.99 28.52
N GLY A 88 14.05 20.79 27.83
CA GLY A 88 15.50 20.56 27.78
C GLY A 88 15.94 19.37 26.92
N GLY A 89 15.07 18.88 26.04
CA GLY A 89 15.31 17.74 25.16
C GLY A 89 14.83 16.39 25.72
N GLU A 90 14.24 16.39 26.92
CA GLU A 90 13.57 15.20 27.44
C GLU A 90 12.31 14.94 26.63
N THR A 91 12.15 13.68 26.18
CA THR A 91 10.97 13.23 25.43
C THR A 91 9.91 12.59 26.31
N GLU A 92 10.27 12.24 27.55
CA GLU A 92 9.38 11.66 28.54
C GLU A 92 9.51 12.42 29.86
N LEU A 93 8.40 12.80 30.46
CA LEU A 93 8.33 13.44 31.77
C LEU A 93 7.32 12.70 32.65
N THR A 94 7.50 12.84 33.96
CA THR A 94 6.50 12.41 34.94
C THR A 94 6.06 13.63 35.74
N ALA A 95 4.78 13.92 35.70
CA ALA A 95 4.21 14.99 36.54
C ALA A 95 4.24 14.59 38.01
N PRO A 96 4.19 15.56 38.95
CA PRO A 96 4.15 15.24 40.37
C PRO A 96 2.99 14.34 40.78
N ASN A 97 1.89 14.32 40.02
CA ASN A 97 0.71 13.46 40.23
C ASN A 97 0.87 12.07 39.58
N GLY A 98 2.04 11.71 39.04
CA GLY A 98 2.30 10.43 38.40
C GLY A 98 1.85 10.34 36.95
N THR A 99 1.25 11.37 36.37
CA THR A 99 0.89 11.39 34.94
C THR A 99 2.17 11.36 34.10
N ARG A 100 2.28 10.38 33.22
CA ARG A 100 3.36 10.35 32.21
C ARG A 100 3.05 11.35 31.10
N VAL A 101 4.06 12.07 30.69
CA VAL A 101 3.97 13.01 29.58
C VAL A 101 4.98 12.61 28.52
N GLU A 102 4.48 12.18 27.37
CA GLU A 102 5.30 11.97 26.16
C GLU A 102 5.35 13.26 25.35
N ILE A 103 6.53 13.68 24.96
CA ILE A 103 6.75 14.85 24.13
C ILE A 103 7.14 14.38 22.74
N VAL A 104 6.29 14.63 21.76
CA VAL A 104 6.47 14.11 20.39
C VAL A 104 6.35 15.24 19.36
N GLN A 105 6.94 15.02 18.20
CA GLN A 105 6.79 15.93 17.07
C GLN A 105 5.34 15.91 16.57
N SER A 106 4.76 17.10 16.34
CA SER A 106 3.37 17.24 15.88
C SER A 106 3.17 16.74 14.44
N ASP A 107 4.21 16.92 13.63
CA ASP A 107 4.21 16.53 12.20
C ASP A 107 5.58 15.89 11.89
N PRO A 108 5.78 14.63 12.27
CA PRO A 108 7.03 13.94 12.00
C PRO A 108 7.20 13.69 10.49
N PRO A 109 8.43 13.75 9.97
CA PRO A 109 8.68 13.38 8.58
C PRO A 109 8.26 11.93 8.34
N LEU A 110 7.78 11.68 7.13
CA LEU A 110 7.46 10.31 6.72
C LEU A 110 8.73 9.46 6.72
N GLU A 111 8.73 8.42 7.52
CA GLU A 111 9.81 7.42 7.55
C GLU A 111 9.38 6.18 6.77
N ILE A 112 10.21 5.76 5.82
CA ILE A 112 10.04 4.49 5.10
C ILE A 112 11.05 3.50 5.67
N PRO A 113 10.61 2.43 6.34
CA PRO A 113 11.51 1.42 6.86
C PRO A 113 12.35 0.77 5.75
N PRO A 114 13.60 0.38 6.03
CA PRO A 114 14.40 -0.38 5.07
C PRO A 114 13.70 -1.67 4.65
N THR A 115 13.71 -1.96 3.35
CA THR A 115 13.10 -3.16 2.79
C THR A 115 13.79 -4.43 3.29
N GLN A 116 13.04 -5.30 3.94
CA GLN A 116 13.48 -6.65 4.28
C GLN A 116 13.12 -7.59 3.14
N HIS A 117 14.07 -7.80 2.23
CA HIS A 117 13.84 -8.59 1.02
C HIS A 117 13.47 -10.04 1.33
N ALA A 118 12.40 -10.52 0.67
CA ALA A 118 11.96 -11.89 0.78
C ALA A 118 11.31 -12.35 -0.54
N PHE A 119 11.53 -13.62 -0.90
CA PHE A 119 10.77 -14.26 -1.97
C PHE A 119 9.41 -14.67 -1.38
N LEU A 120 8.36 -14.02 -1.82
CA LEU A 120 7.02 -14.22 -1.28
C LEU A 120 6.06 -14.67 -2.36
N VAL A 121 5.20 -15.61 -2.02
CA VAL A 121 4.06 -16.03 -2.83
C VAL A 121 2.83 -16.03 -1.95
N ARG A 122 1.76 -15.39 -2.43
CA ARG A 122 0.49 -15.31 -1.73
C ARG A 122 -0.64 -15.76 -2.64
N ARG A 123 -1.15 -16.95 -2.40
CA ARG A 123 -2.21 -17.54 -3.23
C ARG A 123 -3.59 -17.29 -2.64
N LEU A 124 -4.55 -17.00 -3.51
CA LEU A 124 -5.95 -16.79 -3.11
C LEU A 124 -6.53 -18.08 -2.47
N LYS A 125 -6.18 -19.24 -3.02
CA LYS A 125 -6.63 -20.55 -2.51
C LYS A 125 -6.06 -20.96 -1.14
N ASP A 126 -5.01 -20.30 -0.65
CA ASP A 126 -4.47 -20.56 0.69
C ASP A 126 -5.40 -20.02 1.80
N ASN A 127 -6.58 -19.57 1.41
CA ASN A 127 -7.72 -19.24 2.27
C ASN A 127 -7.39 -18.22 3.37
N THR A 128 -6.60 -17.20 3.02
CA THR A 128 -6.32 -16.08 3.91
C THR A 128 -7.64 -15.37 4.26
N PRO A 129 -7.92 -15.15 5.53
CA PRO A 129 -9.15 -14.48 5.91
C PRO A 129 -9.17 -13.05 5.36
N TRP A 130 -10.36 -12.65 4.89
CA TRP A 130 -10.64 -11.26 4.62
C TRP A 130 -10.90 -10.53 5.94
N VAL A 131 -10.24 -9.41 6.14
CA VAL A 131 -10.40 -8.55 7.31
C VAL A 131 -11.28 -7.38 6.95
N ILE A 132 -12.27 -7.07 7.79
CA ILE A 132 -13.10 -5.88 7.58
C ILE A 132 -12.36 -4.68 8.19
N GLY A 133 -12.04 -3.71 7.35
CA GLY A 133 -11.36 -2.48 7.72
C GLY A 133 -12.25 -1.24 7.61
N ARG A 134 -11.63 -0.13 7.24
CA ARG A 134 -12.29 1.18 7.11
C ARG A 134 -13.45 1.13 6.10
N ALA A 135 -14.50 1.88 6.35
CA ALA A 135 -15.71 1.98 5.54
C ALA A 135 -16.39 0.63 5.20
N GLY A 136 -16.14 -0.42 6.01
CA GLY A 136 -16.69 -1.76 5.77
C GLY A 136 -16.06 -2.53 4.61
N MET A 137 -14.96 -2.04 4.05
CA MET A 137 -14.23 -2.71 2.98
C MET A 137 -13.52 -3.96 3.52
N HIS A 138 -13.45 -5.00 2.71
CA HIS A 138 -12.78 -6.25 3.02
C HIS A 138 -11.37 -6.24 2.43
N TYR A 139 -10.36 -6.52 3.26
CA TYR A 139 -8.95 -6.50 2.90
C TYR A 139 -8.35 -7.89 2.98
N ARG A 140 -7.54 -8.27 2.00
CA ARG A 140 -6.67 -9.44 2.01
C ARG A 140 -5.24 -8.99 1.77
N ASP A 141 -4.37 -9.23 2.73
CA ASP A 141 -2.95 -8.89 2.64
C ASP A 141 -2.25 -9.75 1.57
N LEU A 142 -1.58 -9.09 0.63
CA LEU A 142 -0.83 -9.72 -0.48
C LEU A 142 0.66 -9.85 -0.19
N VAL A 143 1.19 -9.10 0.80
CA VAL A 143 2.62 -9.10 1.18
C VAL A 143 2.76 -9.32 2.69
N PRO A 144 2.62 -10.57 3.17
CA PRO A 144 2.80 -10.90 4.58
C PRO A 144 4.15 -10.40 5.11
N GLY A 145 4.14 -9.83 6.33
CA GLY A 145 5.34 -9.22 6.91
C GLY A 145 5.74 -7.89 6.29
N ARG A 146 5.01 -7.44 5.23
CA ARG A 146 5.14 -6.09 4.64
C ARG A 146 6.56 -5.68 4.31
N LEU A 147 7.43 -6.66 4.02
CA LEU A 147 8.87 -6.49 3.81
C LEU A 147 9.55 -5.63 4.89
N GLY A 148 9.22 -5.88 6.16
CA GLY A 148 9.74 -5.09 7.28
C GLY A 148 9.05 -3.73 7.49
N GLY A 149 7.87 -3.54 6.92
CA GLY A 149 7.09 -2.31 7.00
C GLY A 149 7.28 -1.35 5.82
N SER A 150 8.12 -1.70 4.84
CA SER A 150 8.38 -0.83 3.68
C SER A 150 7.20 -0.73 2.72
N ILE A 151 6.37 -1.77 2.59
CA ILE A 151 5.24 -1.81 1.66
C ILE A 151 4.02 -2.51 2.25
N ILE A 152 2.83 -2.03 1.93
CA ILE A 152 1.59 -2.77 2.03
C ILE A 152 1.03 -2.99 0.63
N ALA A 153 0.56 -4.21 0.36
CA ALA A 153 -0.23 -4.51 -0.82
C ALA A 153 -1.48 -5.26 -0.37
N SER A 154 -2.64 -4.71 -0.70
CA SER A 154 -3.94 -5.23 -0.29
C SER A 154 -4.81 -5.54 -1.50
N HIS A 155 -5.42 -6.71 -1.51
CA HIS A 155 -6.56 -6.99 -2.34
C HIS A 155 -7.81 -6.55 -1.57
N ILE A 156 -8.47 -5.52 -2.04
CA ILE A 156 -9.65 -4.94 -1.39
C ILE A 156 -10.89 -5.35 -2.15
N ARG A 157 -11.95 -5.68 -1.42
CA ARG A 157 -13.25 -6.02 -1.97
C ARG A 157 -14.34 -5.21 -1.28
N ILE A 158 -15.26 -4.64 -2.07
CA ILE A 158 -16.52 -4.06 -1.60
C ILE A 158 -17.65 -4.97 -2.13
N PRO A 159 -18.33 -5.74 -1.25
CA PRO A 159 -19.31 -6.73 -1.69
C PRO A 159 -20.53 -6.14 -2.34
N ASP A 160 -21.07 -5.06 -1.76
CA ASP A 160 -22.38 -4.50 -2.12
C ASP A 160 -22.25 -3.35 -3.12
N ALA A 161 -23.20 -3.28 -4.05
CA ALA A 161 -23.31 -2.15 -4.96
C ALA A 161 -23.97 -0.94 -4.27
N GLY A 162 -23.61 0.26 -4.71
CA GLY A 162 -24.23 1.51 -4.28
C GLY A 162 -23.30 2.43 -3.49
N PRO A 163 -23.86 3.33 -2.69
CA PRO A 163 -23.07 4.29 -1.94
C PRO A 163 -22.14 3.64 -0.93
N VAL A 164 -20.86 4.06 -0.94
CA VAL A 164 -19.87 3.62 0.04
C VAL A 164 -19.86 4.61 1.21
N PRO A 165 -19.92 4.15 2.48
CA PRO A 165 -19.92 5.02 3.65
C PRO A 165 -18.51 5.55 3.95
N ASP A 166 -17.88 6.13 2.94
CA ASP A 166 -16.57 6.76 3.03
C ASP A 166 -16.70 8.26 3.26
N VAL A 167 -15.63 8.87 3.76
CA VAL A 167 -15.53 10.30 4.05
C VAL A 167 -14.30 10.89 3.39
N VAL A 168 -14.23 12.21 3.26
CA VAL A 168 -13.04 12.87 2.72
C VAL A 168 -11.85 12.59 3.62
N HIS A 169 -10.77 12.10 3.04
CA HIS A 169 -9.56 11.73 3.76
C HIS A 169 -8.34 11.84 2.84
N TYR A 170 -7.16 11.73 3.45
CA TYR A 170 -5.89 11.64 2.74
C TYR A 170 -4.92 10.72 3.49
N HIS A 171 -3.88 10.29 2.80
CA HIS A 171 -2.86 9.41 3.33
C HIS A 171 -1.50 10.13 3.35
N THR A 172 -0.79 10.02 4.48
CA THR A 172 0.62 10.45 4.56
C THR A 172 1.49 9.31 4.07
N VAL A 173 1.71 9.26 2.77
CA VAL A 173 2.41 8.18 2.05
C VAL A 173 3.56 8.72 1.21
N GLY A 174 4.53 7.86 0.89
CA GLY A 174 5.53 8.12 -0.15
C GLY A 174 5.07 7.67 -1.53
N PHE A 175 4.12 6.71 -1.58
CA PHE A 175 3.50 6.21 -2.82
C PHE A 175 2.20 5.49 -2.48
N GLN A 176 1.15 5.68 -3.29
CA GLN A 176 -0.06 4.87 -3.20
C GLN A 176 -0.71 4.70 -4.56
N LEU A 177 -0.97 3.44 -4.92
CA LEU A 177 -1.64 3.01 -6.13
C LEU A 177 -3.00 2.40 -5.80
N ILE A 178 -4.02 2.75 -6.56
CA ILE A 178 -5.28 2.01 -6.64
C ILE A 178 -5.43 1.49 -8.06
N PHE A 179 -5.42 0.18 -8.22
CA PHE A 179 -5.68 -0.51 -9.47
C PHE A 179 -7.04 -1.21 -9.41
N CYS A 180 -7.97 -0.85 -10.28
CA CYS A 180 -9.28 -1.49 -10.34
C CYS A 180 -9.14 -2.86 -11.03
N TYR A 181 -9.26 -3.93 -10.24
CA TYR A 181 -9.11 -5.29 -10.71
C TYR A 181 -10.40 -5.83 -11.33
N ARG A 182 -11.54 -5.62 -10.66
CA ARG A 182 -12.86 -6.07 -11.15
C ARG A 182 -13.94 -5.07 -10.77
N GLY A 183 -14.94 -4.91 -11.63
CA GLY A 183 -16.04 -3.98 -11.41
C GLY A 183 -15.67 -2.54 -11.74
N GLU A 184 -16.36 -1.59 -11.10
CA GLU A 184 -16.10 -0.16 -11.27
C GLU A 184 -16.42 0.61 -9.98
N VAL A 185 -15.71 1.70 -9.75
CA VAL A 185 -15.82 2.54 -8.56
C VAL A 185 -15.85 4.01 -8.94
N LYS A 186 -16.73 4.78 -8.30
CA LYS A 186 -16.83 6.22 -8.47
C LYS A 186 -15.99 6.94 -7.42
N LEU A 187 -15.03 7.70 -7.88
CA LEU A 187 -14.03 8.40 -7.08
C LEU A 187 -14.10 9.91 -7.32
N VAL A 188 -13.68 10.67 -6.33
CA VAL A 188 -13.46 12.11 -6.43
C VAL A 188 -12.17 12.49 -5.71
N TYR A 189 -11.41 13.41 -6.33
CA TYR A 189 -10.11 13.87 -5.83
C TYR A 189 -10.06 15.39 -5.78
N GLU A 190 -9.32 15.89 -4.83
CA GLU A 190 -9.02 17.32 -4.67
C GLU A 190 -8.38 17.88 -5.94
N ASP A 191 -8.92 19.00 -6.44
CA ASP A 191 -8.45 19.75 -7.61
C ASP A 191 -8.43 19.00 -8.95
N GLN A 192 -9.01 17.78 -9.00
CA GLN A 192 -9.04 16.95 -10.20
C GLN A 192 -10.39 16.99 -10.94
N GLY A 193 -11.29 17.93 -10.54
CA GLY A 193 -12.57 18.13 -11.18
C GLY A 193 -13.68 17.20 -10.68
N PRO A 194 -14.72 16.93 -11.50
CA PRO A 194 -15.89 16.19 -11.08
C PRO A 194 -15.55 14.71 -10.80
N PRO A 195 -16.39 14.02 -9.99
CA PRO A 195 -16.29 12.59 -9.79
C PRO A 195 -16.23 11.81 -11.11
N PHE A 196 -15.46 10.72 -11.12
CA PHE A 196 -15.31 9.86 -12.29
C PHE A 196 -15.40 8.37 -11.91
N MET A 197 -15.69 7.54 -12.93
CA MET A 197 -15.66 6.09 -12.79
C MET A 197 -14.25 5.57 -13.09
N LEU A 198 -13.70 4.77 -12.18
CA LEU A 198 -12.52 3.93 -12.38
C LEU A 198 -13.03 2.51 -12.65
N LYS A 199 -12.71 1.95 -13.82
CA LYS A 199 -13.19 0.65 -14.28
C LYS A 199 -12.12 -0.41 -14.21
N ALA A 200 -12.52 -1.67 -14.29
CA ALA A 200 -11.57 -2.79 -14.36
C ALA A 200 -10.49 -2.54 -15.43
N GLY A 201 -9.23 -2.68 -15.04
CA GLY A 201 -8.06 -2.37 -15.85
C GLY A 201 -7.57 -0.90 -15.75
N ASP A 202 -8.36 0.03 -15.21
CA ASP A 202 -7.92 1.40 -14.94
C ASP A 202 -7.14 1.47 -13.61
N CYS A 203 -6.30 2.48 -13.49
CA CYS A 203 -5.64 2.78 -12.20
C CYS A 203 -5.46 4.27 -11.97
N VAL A 204 -5.24 4.61 -10.71
CA VAL A 204 -4.84 5.96 -10.28
C VAL A 204 -3.73 5.84 -9.25
N ILE A 205 -2.86 6.87 -9.20
CA ILE A 205 -2.08 7.11 -7.98
C ILE A 205 -2.79 8.13 -7.11
N GLN A 206 -2.59 7.97 -5.83
CA GLN A 206 -2.98 8.93 -4.80
C GLN A 206 -1.69 9.58 -4.29
N PRO A 207 -1.28 10.73 -4.84
CA PRO A 207 -0.10 11.43 -4.35
C PRO A 207 -0.20 11.73 -2.86
N PRO A 208 0.94 11.95 -2.18
CA PRO A 208 0.95 12.27 -0.76
C PRO A 208 -0.07 13.35 -0.39
N GLU A 209 -0.96 13.02 0.53
CA GLU A 209 -1.94 13.95 1.13
C GLU A 209 -3.01 14.53 0.17
N ILE A 210 -3.17 13.99 -1.03
CA ILE A 210 -4.32 14.37 -1.87
C ILE A 210 -5.64 13.92 -1.21
N ARG A 211 -6.57 14.86 -0.99
CA ARG A 211 -7.89 14.54 -0.45
C ARG A 211 -8.70 13.80 -1.49
N HIS A 212 -9.35 12.74 -1.03
CA HIS A 212 -10.17 11.93 -1.91
C HIS A 212 -11.29 11.23 -1.14
N ARG A 213 -12.21 10.65 -1.90
CA ARG A 213 -13.33 9.90 -1.36
C ARG A 213 -13.84 8.87 -2.36
N VAL A 214 -14.22 7.70 -1.86
CA VAL A 214 -14.99 6.69 -2.58
C VAL A 214 -16.47 7.03 -2.44
N LEU A 215 -17.19 7.16 -3.55
CA LEU A 215 -18.61 7.56 -3.56
C LEU A 215 -19.53 6.37 -3.71
N GLU A 216 -19.29 5.57 -4.74
CA GLU A 216 -20.15 4.44 -5.12
C GLU A 216 -19.30 3.28 -5.65
N SER A 217 -19.75 2.07 -5.47
CA SER A 217 -19.13 0.87 -6.04
C SER A 217 -20.15 0.02 -6.79
N SER A 218 -19.68 -0.71 -7.81
CA SER A 218 -20.44 -1.83 -8.35
C SER A 218 -20.45 -3.01 -7.39
N GLU A 219 -21.36 -3.94 -7.58
CA GLU A 219 -21.39 -5.19 -6.83
C GLU A 219 -20.07 -5.97 -6.99
N ASN A 220 -19.53 -6.48 -5.88
CA ASN A 220 -18.26 -7.22 -5.84
C ASN A 220 -17.08 -6.48 -6.47
N LEU A 221 -17.03 -5.15 -6.32
CA LEU A 221 -15.84 -4.37 -6.70
C LEU A 221 -14.60 -4.96 -6.06
N GLN A 222 -13.53 -5.09 -6.84
CA GLN A 222 -12.22 -5.52 -6.34
C GLN A 222 -11.13 -4.57 -6.86
N VAL A 223 -10.25 -4.14 -5.96
CA VAL A 223 -9.09 -3.32 -6.30
C VAL A 223 -7.82 -3.91 -5.67
N SER A 224 -6.68 -3.68 -6.31
CA SER A 224 -5.37 -3.88 -5.69
C SER A 224 -4.85 -2.51 -5.26
N GLU A 225 -4.61 -2.36 -3.96
CA GLU A 225 -4.02 -1.16 -3.36
C GLU A 225 -2.59 -1.45 -2.93
N ILE A 226 -1.66 -0.60 -3.33
CA ILE A 226 -0.25 -0.68 -2.92
C ILE A 226 0.15 0.64 -2.29
N GLY A 227 0.65 0.59 -1.06
CA GLY A 227 1.07 1.76 -0.28
C GLY A 227 2.49 1.64 0.27
N VAL A 228 3.20 2.74 0.35
CA VAL A 228 4.56 2.86 0.92
C VAL A 228 4.61 4.08 1.83
N PRO A 229 5.00 3.93 3.09
CA PRO A 229 5.25 2.68 3.82
C PRO A 229 3.95 1.92 4.15
N ALA A 230 4.10 0.74 4.75
CA ALA A 230 2.96 -0.10 5.15
C ALA A 230 2.10 0.58 6.22
N ASP A 231 2.72 1.14 7.23
CA ASP A 231 2.04 1.81 8.35
C ASP A 231 1.97 3.32 8.10
N HIS A 232 1.13 3.70 7.15
CA HIS A 232 0.87 5.10 6.84
C HIS A 232 -0.41 5.61 7.52
N VAL A 233 -0.41 6.90 7.83
CA VAL A 233 -1.54 7.56 8.49
C VAL A 233 -2.63 7.88 7.47
N THR A 234 -3.87 7.53 7.81
CA THR A 234 -5.08 8.03 7.14
C THR A 234 -5.68 9.14 7.99
N THR A 235 -5.73 10.35 7.47
CA THR A 235 -6.33 11.51 8.13
C THR A 235 -7.67 11.84 7.51
N ILE A 236 -8.72 11.90 8.33
CA ILE A 236 -10.05 12.33 7.92
C ILE A 236 -10.07 13.87 7.89
N ASP A 237 -10.45 14.43 6.76
CA ASP A 237 -10.58 15.87 6.61
C ASP A 237 -12.07 16.26 6.68
N HIS A 238 -12.46 16.88 7.77
CA HIS A 238 -13.84 17.28 8.02
C HIS A 238 -14.20 18.64 7.43
N GLU A 239 -13.20 19.40 6.98
CA GLU A 239 -13.35 20.79 6.54
C GLU A 239 -13.42 20.91 5.00
N VAL A 240 -12.87 19.92 4.28
CA VAL A 240 -12.83 19.92 2.82
C VAL A 240 -14.04 19.18 2.24
N GLU A 241 -14.74 19.85 1.34
CA GLU A 241 -15.79 19.24 0.51
C GLU A 241 -15.26 18.92 -0.89
N LEU A 242 -15.59 17.73 -1.39
CA LEU A 242 -15.22 17.29 -2.75
C LEU A 242 -16.46 17.15 -3.65
N PRO A 243 -16.37 17.56 -4.93
CA PRO A 243 -15.19 18.13 -5.59
C PRO A 243 -14.88 19.55 -5.12
N THR A 244 -13.59 19.91 -5.07
CA THR A 244 -13.16 21.29 -4.85
C THR A 244 -13.64 22.21 -5.99
N GLN A 245 -13.81 23.49 -5.69
CA GLN A 245 -14.19 24.47 -6.72
C GLN A 245 -13.06 24.81 -7.69
N VAL A 246 -11.83 24.58 -7.25
CA VAL A 246 -10.62 24.81 -8.05
C VAL A 246 -10.32 23.55 -8.86
N LEU A 247 -10.00 23.73 -10.15
CA LEU A 247 -9.47 22.69 -11.00
C LEU A 247 -7.99 23.00 -11.25
N ASN A 248 -7.10 22.14 -10.75
CA ASN A 248 -5.67 22.25 -10.94
C ASN A 248 -5.02 20.86 -11.12
N PRO A 249 -5.22 20.22 -12.30
CA PRO A 249 -4.75 18.85 -12.54
C PRO A 249 -3.23 18.72 -12.50
N ASP A 250 -2.50 19.82 -12.68
CA ASP A 250 -1.04 19.85 -12.64
C ASP A 250 -0.47 20.11 -11.24
N ARG A 251 -1.33 20.16 -10.21
CA ARG A 251 -0.87 20.36 -8.84
C ARG A 251 0.04 19.23 -8.39
N VAL A 252 1.16 19.63 -7.79
CA VAL A 252 2.14 18.72 -7.21
C VAL A 252 1.86 18.54 -5.72
N PHE A 253 1.78 17.31 -5.28
CA PHE A 253 1.56 16.89 -3.91
C PHE A 253 2.78 16.07 -3.46
N GLY A 254 3.57 16.56 -2.52
CA GLY A 254 4.75 15.85 -2.04
C GLY A 254 5.74 15.41 -3.13
N GLY A 255 5.88 16.21 -4.21
CA GLY A 255 6.73 15.88 -5.35
C GLY A 255 6.09 15.01 -6.44
N GLN A 256 4.82 14.62 -6.28
CA GLN A 256 4.09 13.76 -7.21
C GLN A 256 2.85 14.47 -7.78
N MET A 257 2.43 14.11 -8.98
CA MET A 257 1.20 14.58 -9.59
C MET A 257 0.16 13.46 -9.60
N PHE A 258 -1.12 13.82 -9.51
CA PHE A 258 -2.18 12.87 -9.74
C PHE A 258 -2.07 12.28 -11.16
N CYS A 259 -2.23 10.97 -11.27
CA CYS A 259 -2.23 10.27 -12.55
C CYS A 259 -3.39 9.28 -12.58
N ARG A 260 -4.20 9.35 -13.62
CA ARG A 260 -5.23 8.39 -13.94
C ARG A 260 -4.94 7.77 -15.28
N HIS A 261 -4.70 6.47 -15.31
CA HIS A 261 -4.57 5.69 -16.54
C HIS A 261 -5.85 4.91 -16.80
N GLN A 262 -6.34 4.95 -18.04
CA GLN A 262 -7.53 4.21 -18.46
C GLN A 262 -7.14 3.12 -19.47
N LEU A 263 -7.64 1.92 -19.26
CA LEU A 263 -7.36 0.78 -20.17
C LEU A 263 -7.69 1.07 -21.63
N LYS A 264 -8.77 1.85 -21.89
CA LYS A 264 -9.18 2.20 -23.26
C LYS A 264 -8.16 3.02 -24.03
N ASP A 265 -7.25 3.72 -23.31
CA ASP A 265 -6.21 4.59 -23.88
C ASP A 265 -4.83 3.89 -23.86
N ALA A 266 -4.81 2.57 -23.61
CA ALA A 266 -3.59 1.80 -23.46
C ALA A 266 -2.87 1.60 -24.80
N GLU A 267 -1.59 1.90 -24.81
CA GLU A 267 -0.65 1.52 -25.89
C GLU A 267 0.17 0.33 -25.39
N TRP A 268 0.26 -0.71 -26.22
CA TRP A 268 0.93 -1.96 -25.87
C TRP A 268 2.25 -2.06 -26.64
N GLU A 269 3.34 -2.27 -25.92
CA GLU A 269 4.68 -2.39 -26.44
C GLU A 269 5.33 -3.71 -25.99
N PRO A 270 6.36 -4.23 -26.71
CA PRO A 270 7.09 -5.40 -26.23
C PRO A 270 7.61 -5.19 -24.80
N TRP A 271 7.35 -6.17 -23.93
CA TRP A 271 7.81 -6.09 -22.56
C TRP A 271 9.23 -6.67 -22.38
N ARG A 272 9.83 -6.44 -21.21
CA ARG A 272 11.16 -6.95 -20.84
C ARG A 272 11.29 -8.49 -20.85
N LEU A 273 10.17 -9.21 -20.79
CA LEU A 273 10.14 -10.68 -20.92
C LEU A 273 9.60 -11.08 -22.28
N ALA A 274 10.29 -12.04 -22.94
CA ALA A 274 9.90 -12.51 -24.25
C ALA A 274 8.52 -13.17 -24.26
N GLY A 275 7.73 -12.90 -25.29
CA GLY A 275 6.36 -13.40 -25.44
C GLY A 275 5.30 -12.57 -24.70
N PHE A 276 5.69 -11.45 -24.11
CA PHE A 276 4.78 -10.50 -23.49
C PHE A 276 4.83 -9.14 -24.16
N GLU A 277 3.74 -8.43 -24.10
CA GLU A 277 3.62 -6.99 -24.32
C GLU A 277 3.10 -6.35 -23.04
N ALA A 278 3.45 -5.10 -22.80
CA ALA A 278 3.01 -4.34 -21.63
C ALA A 278 2.51 -2.96 -22.02
N ARG A 279 1.60 -2.44 -21.20
CA ARG A 279 1.18 -1.05 -21.22
C ARG A 279 1.78 -0.28 -20.07
N GLU A 280 2.34 0.85 -20.35
CA GLU A 280 2.82 1.82 -19.36
C GLU A 280 1.68 2.69 -18.90
N THR A 281 1.59 2.96 -17.60
CA THR A 281 0.47 3.71 -17.01
C THR A 281 0.74 5.21 -16.83
N GLY A 282 1.96 5.67 -17.11
CA GLY A 282 2.40 7.06 -16.89
C GLY A 282 2.76 7.37 -15.44
N ILE A 283 2.61 6.40 -14.54
CA ILE A 283 2.84 6.59 -13.09
C ILE A 283 4.32 6.86 -12.81
N GLY A 284 5.23 6.23 -13.53
CA GLY A 284 6.67 6.48 -13.36
C GLY A 284 7.04 7.95 -13.56
N LYS A 285 6.42 8.61 -14.52
CA LYS A 285 6.60 10.06 -14.75
C LYS A 285 5.88 10.89 -13.68
N ALA A 286 4.65 10.53 -13.32
CA ALA A 286 3.86 11.29 -12.37
C ALA A 286 4.43 11.26 -10.95
N THR A 287 5.18 10.22 -10.59
CA THR A 287 5.84 10.05 -9.29
C THR A 287 7.31 10.50 -9.28
N ASP A 288 7.80 11.10 -10.36
CA ASP A 288 9.22 11.45 -10.54
C ASP A 288 10.17 10.26 -10.27
N GLY A 289 9.76 9.05 -10.73
CA GLY A 289 10.57 7.85 -10.64
C GLY A 289 10.47 7.07 -9.32
N VAL A 290 9.57 7.42 -8.42
CA VAL A 290 9.37 6.66 -7.16
C VAL A 290 8.89 5.24 -7.46
N ALA A 291 7.89 5.08 -8.34
CA ALA A 291 7.39 3.75 -8.71
C ALA A 291 7.01 3.68 -10.18
N SER A 292 7.13 2.51 -10.81
CA SER A 292 6.49 2.21 -12.09
C SER A 292 5.37 1.20 -11.90
N VAL A 293 4.35 1.32 -12.74
CA VAL A 293 3.21 0.40 -12.77
C VAL A 293 2.96 0.02 -14.22
N GLN A 294 3.02 -1.27 -14.49
CA GLN A 294 2.81 -1.83 -15.82
C GLN A 294 1.80 -2.98 -15.74
N VAL A 295 1.03 -3.15 -16.81
CA VAL A 295 0.25 -4.37 -17.00
C VAL A 295 0.81 -5.10 -18.20
N ALA A 296 1.24 -6.33 -17.98
CA ALA A 296 1.82 -7.19 -19.01
C ALA A 296 0.86 -8.34 -19.34
N ARG A 297 0.76 -8.67 -20.64
CA ARG A 297 -0.04 -9.81 -21.12
C ARG A 297 0.70 -10.59 -22.18
N MET A 298 0.23 -11.79 -22.46
CA MET A 298 0.77 -12.60 -23.55
C MET A 298 0.51 -11.92 -24.91
N THR A 299 1.53 -11.91 -25.79
CA THR A 299 1.35 -11.41 -27.16
C THR A 299 0.40 -12.31 -27.93
N THR A 300 -0.59 -11.73 -28.61
CA THR A 300 -1.49 -12.44 -29.51
C THR A 300 -0.71 -12.98 -30.72
N GLY A 301 -0.37 -14.30 -30.71
CA GLY A 301 0.41 -14.94 -31.76
C GLY A 301 1.56 -15.83 -31.27
N ALA A 302 1.93 -15.73 -30.00
CA ALA A 302 2.84 -16.66 -29.35
C ALA A 302 2.10 -17.98 -29.03
N ASN A 303 1.52 -18.63 -30.03
CA ASN A 303 1.10 -20.03 -29.86
C ASN A 303 2.34 -20.83 -29.55
N GLY A 304 2.42 -21.34 -28.31
CA GLY A 304 3.46 -22.23 -27.87
C GLY A 304 3.67 -23.33 -28.89
N GLY A 305 4.82 -23.31 -29.54
CA GLY A 305 5.25 -24.43 -30.35
C GLY A 305 5.34 -25.66 -29.46
N SER A 306 4.26 -26.47 -29.47
CA SER A 306 4.34 -27.86 -29.08
C SER A 306 5.25 -28.54 -30.12
N ALA A 307 6.53 -28.66 -29.81
CA ALA A 307 7.40 -29.57 -30.51
C ALA A 307 7.01 -30.99 -30.13
N GLY A 308 6.01 -31.53 -30.83
CA GLY A 308 5.82 -32.95 -30.95
C GLY A 308 6.91 -33.50 -31.85
N GLY A 309 7.77 -34.38 -31.36
CA GLY A 309 8.78 -35.04 -32.17
C GLY A 309 9.59 -36.06 -31.39
N GLY A 310 9.16 -37.33 -31.46
CA GLY A 310 10.01 -38.47 -31.63
C GLY A 310 10.87 -38.94 -30.44
N ALA A 311 10.48 -40.09 -29.95
CA ALA A 311 11.27 -40.99 -29.11
C ALA A 311 12.63 -41.34 -29.76
N ASP A 312 13.70 -41.36 -29.01
CA ASP A 312 14.47 -42.57 -28.68
C ASP A 312 15.82 -42.18 -28.06
N GLY A 313 16.29 -42.96 -27.08
CA GLY A 313 17.71 -42.98 -26.71
C GLY A 313 18.06 -42.77 -25.25
N THR A 314 17.96 -43.86 -24.50
CA THR A 314 18.60 -44.14 -23.21
C THR A 314 19.96 -43.51 -22.98
N SER A 315 20.13 -42.80 -21.83
CA SER A 315 21.31 -43.01 -20.97
C SER A 315 21.04 -42.48 -19.56
N GLY A 316 21.19 -43.38 -18.58
CA GLY A 316 20.97 -43.08 -17.16
C GLY A 316 22.11 -42.20 -16.62
N GLY A 317 21.74 -41.18 -15.95
CA GLY A 317 22.59 -40.40 -15.05
C GLY A 317 21.84 -40.24 -13.74
N VAL A 318 22.32 -40.94 -12.71
CA VAL A 318 21.78 -40.85 -11.35
C VAL A 318 22.22 -39.51 -10.77
N ALA A 319 21.33 -38.57 -10.71
CA ALA A 319 21.50 -37.33 -9.98
C ALA A 319 21.15 -37.56 -8.51
N SER A 320 22.14 -37.54 -7.65
CA SER A 320 21.98 -37.44 -6.20
C SER A 320 21.48 -36.04 -5.86
N GLY A 321 20.18 -35.86 -5.75
CA GLY A 321 19.59 -34.62 -5.28
C GLY A 321 19.25 -34.72 -3.81
N GLY A 322 19.88 -33.89 -2.98
CA GLY A 322 19.34 -33.53 -1.67
C GLY A 322 18.11 -32.65 -1.82
N PRO A 323 17.30 -32.48 -0.76
CA PRO A 323 16.03 -31.76 -0.87
C PRO A 323 16.30 -30.27 -0.86
N ASP A 324 16.57 -29.60 -1.94
CA ASP A 324 16.50 -28.13 -2.04
C ASP A 324 17.27 -27.65 -3.27
N GLY A 325 16.54 -27.12 -4.21
CA GLY A 325 17.09 -26.26 -5.26
C GLY A 325 16.90 -26.78 -6.70
N ARG A 326 15.85 -26.26 -7.34
CA ARG A 326 15.66 -26.43 -8.79
C ARG A 326 16.77 -25.71 -9.55
N SER A 327 17.45 -26.39 -10.45
CA SER A 327 18.20 -25.78 -11.56
C SER A 327 17.23 -25.47 -12.69
N PHE A 328 17.39 -24.34 -13.38
CA PHE A 328 16.58 -23.97 -14.53
C PHE A 328 16.90 -24.88 -15.72
N ASP A 329 15.85 -25.28 -16.47
CA ASP A 329 16.01 -26.09 -17.65
C ASP A 329 16.53 -25.25 -18.84
N GLY A 330 17.38 -25.84 -19.68
CA GLY A 330 17.93 -25.14 -20.84
C GLY A 330 16.83 -24.84 -21.88
N GLY A 331 16.42 -23.58 -21.98
CA GLY A 331 15.34 -23.09 -22.87
C GLY A 331 14.37 -22.14 -22.15
N GLU A 332 14.38 -22.09 -20.83
CA GLU A 332 13.63 -21.10 -20.06
C GLU A 332 14.33 -19.72 -20.10
N GLN A 333 13.57 -18.65 -20.30
CA GLN A 333 14.11 -17.32 -20.09
C GLN A 333 14.23 -17.04 -18.61
N VAL A 334 15.46 -17.12 -18.09
CA VAL A 334 15.78 -16.83 -16.70
C VAL A 334 16.20 -15.37 -16.58
N THR A 335 15.58 -14.65 -15.65
CA THR A 335 15.88 -13.25 -15.39
C THR A 335 16.06 -12.97 -13.92
N SER A 336 16.79 -11.89 -13.61
CA SER A 336 16.79 -11.25 -12.29
C SER A 336 16.63 -9.73 -12.47
N HIS A 337 16.43 -8.99 -11.38
CA HIS A 337 16.28 -7.54 -11.43
C HIS A 337 17.10 -6.84 -10.34
N THR A 338 17.26 -5.50 -10.50
CA THR A 338 17.96 -4.65 -9.52
C THR A 338 17.02 -3.77 -8.68
N GLY A 339 15.71 -3.81 -8.96
CA GLY A 339 14.71 -3.03 -8.22
C GLY A 339 14.63 -3.44 -6.74
N ASP A 340 14.40 -2.49 -5.85
CA ASP A 340 14.30 -2.76 -4.41
C ASP A 340 13.03 -3.58 -4.11
N ILE A 341 11.89 -3.19 -4.67
CA ILE A 341 10.63 -3.94 -4.56
C ILE A 341 10.13 -4.24 -5.97
N LEU A 342 9.87 -5.50 -6.26
CA LEU A 342 9.16 -5.96 -7.45
C LEU A 342 7.98 -6.83 -7.02
N PHE A 343 6.80 -6.21 -6.99
CA PHE A 343 5.53 -6.85 -6.67
C PHE A 343 4.76 -7.18 -7.94
N THR A 344 4.19 -8.37 -8.01
CA THR A 344 3.33 -8.79 -9.13
C THR A 344 2.04 -9.41 -8.62
N PHE A 345 0.93 -9.03 -9.24
CA PHE A 345 -0.39 -9.60 -9.02
C PHE A 345 -0.89 -10.24 -10.31
N VAL A 346 -1.31 -11.49 -10.25
CA VAL A 346 -1.89 -12.23 -11.39
C VAL A 346 -3.34 -11.78 -11.56
N MET A 347 -3.63 -11.11 -12.67
CA MET A 347 -4.94 -10.56 -12.96
C MET A 347 -5.85 -11.56 -13.65
N GLU A 348 -5.31 -12.27 -14.63
CA GLU A 348 -6.01 -13.31 -15.39
C GLU A 348 -5.04 -14.44 -15.74
N GLY A 349 -5.60 -15.62 -16.03
CA GLY A 349 -4.84 -16.78 -16.48
C GLY A 349 -4.02 -17.44 -15.37
N GLU A 350 -3.02 -18.20 -15.80
CA GLU A 350 -2.19 -19.04 -14.95
C GLU A 350 -0.73 -19.03 -15.41
N VAL A 351 0.19 -19.16 -14.45
CA VAL A 351 1.64 -19.19 -14.70
C VAL A 351 2.36 -20.02 -13.64
N THR A 352 3.46 -20.68 -14.01
CA THR A 352 4.37 -21.28 -13.04
C THR A 352 5.55 -20.34 -12.79
N LEU A 353 5.66 -19.83 -11.57
CA LEU A 353 6.82 -19.07 -11.09
C LEU A 353 7.88 -20.03 -10.54
N ASN A 354 9.05 -20.00 -11.14
CA ASN A 354 10.23 -20.72 -10.68
C ASN A 354 11.24 -19.73 -10.11
N GLY A 355 11.81 -20.01 -8.94
CA GLY A 355 12.86 -19.22 -8.33
C GLY A 355 14.09 -20.07 -8.06
N GLU A 356 15.28 -19.48 -8.15
CA GLU A 356 16.53 -20.14 -7.78
C GLU A 356 16.47 -20.56 -6.31
N ASN A 357 16.70 -21.85 -6.02
CA ASN A 357 16.60 -22.43 -4.69
C ASN A 357 15.20 -22.31 -4.03
N GLN A 358 14.16 -22.13 -4.84
CA GLN A 358 12.77 -22.08 -4.39
C GLN A 358 11.97 -23.26 -5.01
N VAL A 359 10.88 -23.61 -4.34
CA VAL A 359 9.89 -24.53 -4.96
C VAL A 359 9.15 -23.78 -6.09
N SER A 360 8.76 -24.52 -7.12
CA SER A 360 7.91 -23.95 -8.18
C SER A 360 6.51 -23.69 -7.68
N HIS A 361 5.96 -22.54 -8.03
CA HIS A 361 4.61 -22.15 -7.63
C HIS A 361 3.71 -22.00 -8.84
N ARG A 362 2.65 -22.81 -8.91
CA ARG A 362 1.54 -22.58 -9.86
C ARG A 362 0.67 -21.47 -9.31
N LEU A 363 0.56 -20.39 -10.07
CA LEU A 363 -0.19 -19.18 -9.73
C LEU A 363 -1.36 -19.01 -10.67
N GLU A 364 -2.44 -18.45 -10.17
CA GLU A 364 -3.69 -18.19 -10.87
C GLU A 364 -4.24 -16.79 -10.53
N ALA A 365 -5.26 -16.36 -11.24
CA ALA A 365 -5.88 -15.04 -11.05
C ALA A 365 -6.22 -14.78 -9.57
N GLY A 366 -5.77 -13.64 -9.04
CA GLY A 366 -5.89 -13.26 -7.63
C GLY A 366 -4.68 -13.59 -6.77
N ASP A 367 -3.69 -14.31 -7.29
CA ASP A 367 -2.42 -14.58 -6.59
C ASP A 367 -1.46 -13.42 -6.73
N ALA A 368 -0.51 -13.32 -5.80
CA ALA A 368 0.54 -12.30 -5.83
C ALA A 368 1.89 -12.89 -5.44
N TYR A 369 2.96 -12.25 -5.89
CA TYR A 369 4.31 -12.60 -5.49
C TYR A 369 5.24 -11.37 -5.45
N VAL A 370 6.30 -11.50 -4.68
CA VAL A 370 7.42 -10.56 -4.63
C VAL A 370 8.71 -11.31 -4.90
N ILE A 371 9.52 -10.77 -5.80
CA ILE A 371 10.86 -11.29 -6.11
C ILE A 371 11.89 -10.35 -5.50
N PRO A 372 12.83 -10.85 -4.66
CA PRO A 372 13.92 -10.03 -4.16
C PRO A 372 14.90 -9.64 -5.28
N PRO A 373 15.63 -8.51 -5.15
CA PRO A 373 16.68 -8.13 -6.09
C PRO A 373 17.68 -9.27 -6.29
N HIS A 374 18.20 -9.40 -7.52
CA HIS A 374 19.21 -10.37 -7.94
C HIS A 374 18.81 -11.85 -7.84
N THR A 375 17.58 -12.14 -7.45
CA THR A 375 17.05 -13.51 -7.43
C THR A 375 16.69 -13.94 -8.85
N LYS A 376 17.27 -15.06 -9.32
CA LYS A 376 16.95 -15.62 -10.63
C LYS A 376 15.59 -16.29 -10.62
N THR A 377 14.76 -15.93 -11.60
CA THR A 377 13.42 -16.47 -11.76
C THR A 377 13.09 -16.73 -13.22
N SER A 378 12.14 -17.63 -13.46
CA SER A 378 11.50 -17.82 -14.75
C SER A 378 9.99 -17.95 -14.62
N LEU A 379 9.27 -17.57 -15.66
CA LEU A 379 7.83 -17.76 -15.80
C LEU A 379 7.57 -18.79 -16.88
N THR A 380 7.04 -19.96 -16.51
CA THR A 380 6.76 -21.08 -17.43
C THR A 380 5.29 -21.47 -17.41
N ASP A 381 4.88 -22.39 -18.26
CA ASP A 381 3.51 -22.91 -18.33
C ASP A 381 2.44 -21.81 -18.31
N ARG A 382 2.69 -20.78 -19.10
CA ARG A 382 1.84 -19.59 -19.21
C ARG A 382 0.58 -19.88 -20.00
N SER A 383 -0.59 -19.55 -19.46
CA SER A 383 -1.84 -19.58 -20.22
C SER A 383 -1.90 -18.43 -21.22
N ALA A 384 -2.67 -18.61 -22.29
CA ALA A 384 -2.76 -17.62 -23.37
C ALA A 384 -3.43 -16.29 -22.93
N ASP A 385 -4.21 -16.33 -21.88
CA ASP A 385 -4.93 -15.22 -21.26
C ASP A 385 -4.21 -14.63 -20.04
N LEU A 386 -2.94 -15.03 -19.81
CA LEU A 386 -2.16 -14.53 -18.67
C LEU A 386 -2.00 -13.00 -18.75
N GLU A 387 -2.43 -12.35 -17.69
CA GLU A 387 -2.25 -10.90 -17.48
C GLU A 387 -1.70 -10.63 -16.08
N LEU A 388 -0.68 -9.79 -15.99
CA LEU A 388 0.06 -9.48 -14.77
C LEU A 388 0.08 -7.97 -14.51
N LEU A 389 -0.28 -7.55 -13.29
CA LEU A 389 0.00 -6.22 -12.79
C LEU A 389 1.37 -6.25 -12.10
N GLU A 390 2.33 -5.48 -12.60
CA GLU A 390 3.65 -5.32 -11.98
C GLU A 390 3.82 -3.91 -11.41
N VAL A 391 4.30 -3.84 -10.18
CA VAL A 391 4.66 -2.59 -9.50
C VAL A 391 6.11 -2.69 -9.04
N ALA A 392 6.93 -1.77 -9.51
CA ALA A 392 8.35 -1.71 -9.15
C ALA A 392 8.69 -0.39 -8.45
N LEU A 393 9.51 -0.50 -7.41
CA LEU A 393 10.13 0.62 -6.71
C LEU A 393 11.65 0.38 -6.65
N PRO A 394 12.47 1.37 -7.08
CA PRO A 394 12.08 2.55 -7.85
C PRO A 394 11.54 2.22 -9.25
N ALA A 395 10.99 3.24 -9.94
CA ALA A 395 10.44 3.08 -11.29
C ALA A 395 11.44 2.52 -12.31
N ARG A 396 12.70 2.84 -12.15
CA ARG A 396 13.79 2.38 -13.04
C ARG A 396 14.62 1.34 -12.34
N PHE A 397 14.72 0.18 -12.97
CA PHE A 397 15.57 -0.92 -12.56
C PHE A 397 16.04 -1.68 -13.80
N GLU A 398 17.06 -2.49 -13.65
CA GLU A 398 17.57 -3.34 -14.71
C GLU A 398 16.99 -4.74 -14.61
N THR A 399 16.66 -5.34 -15.77
CA THR A 399 16.38 -6.76 -15.90
C THR A 399 17.59 -7.43 -16.54
N ILE A 400 18.16 -8.40 -15.85
CA ILE A 400 19.33 -9.15 -16.28
C ILE A 400 18.87 -10.52 -16.79
N VAL A 401 19.20 -10.85 -18.03
CA VAL A 401 18.92 -12.16 -18.65
C VAL A 401 20.13 -13.07 -18.40
N HIS A 402 19.89 -14.33 -17.98
CA HIS A 402 20.92 -15.31 -17.63
C HIS A 402 20.97 -16.47 -18.60
#